data_9a1a713c0ac8fdcd1e31724e85e155ef
#
_entry.id   9a1a713c0ac8fdcd1e31724e85e155ef
#
_cell.length_a   1.000
_cell.length_b   1.000
_cell.length_c   1.000
_cell.angle_alpha   90.00
_cell.angle_beta   90.00
_cell.angle_gamma   90.00
#
_symmetry.space_group_name_H-M   'P 1'
#
loop_
_entity.id
_entity.type
_entity.pdbx_description
1 polymer ?
#
loop_
_entity_poly.entity_id
_entity_poly.type
_entity_poly.pdbx_seq_one_letter_code
_entity_poly.pdbx_strand_id
1 'polypeptide(L)' 'MHLLIAAAGSGRRMGAAGNKLLLPVAGRPVLAWTLEAALACSAIRWIGIVGQPVDAEPVAAIVAAARADRPVHWIEGG' A
#
# COMPACT_ATOMS: atom_id res chain seq x y z
N MET A 1 17.38 -2.50 -3.84
CA MET A 1 16.31 -3.47 -3.55
C MET A 1 14.97 -2.88 -3.90
N HIS A 2 14.14 -3.64 -4.57
CA HIS A 2 12.77 -3.22 -4.91
C HIS A 2 11.79 -3.96 -4.02
N LEU A 3 10.75 -3.27 -3.61
CA LEU A 3 9.70 -3.86 -2.79
C LEU A 3 8.39 -3.82 -3.54
N LEU A 4 7.72 -4.95 -3.64
CA LEU A 4 6.37 -5.02 -4.20
C LEU A 4 5.41 -5.34 -3.06
N ILE A 5 4.40 -4.52 -2.92
CA ILE A 5 3.36 -4.72 -1.92
C ILE A 5 2.11 -5.18 -2.65
N ALA A 6 1.69 -6.40 -2.38
CA ALA A 6 0.51 -6.96 -3.03
C ALA A 6 -0.73 -6.56 -2.25
N ALA A 7 -1.44 -5.57 -2.76
CA ALA A 7 -2.64 -5.07 -2.14
C ALA A 7 -3.92 -5.61 -2.79
N ALA A 8 -3.76 -6.34 -3.90
CA ALA A 8 -4.91 -6.83 -4.64
C ALA A 8 -5.34 -8.20 -4.16
N GLY A 9 -6.62 -8.46 -4.18
CA GLY A 9 -7.16 -9.79 -4.03
C GLY A 9 -7.30 -10.31 -2.63
N SER A 10 -6.63 -9.73 -1.67
CA SER A 10 -6.63 -10.27 -0.32
C SER A 10 -7.99 -10.14 0.37
N GLY A 11 -8.79 -9.16 -0.04
CA GLY A 11 -10.09 -8.95 0.56
C GLY A 11 -11.23 -9.64 -0.13
N ARG A 12 -10.98 -10.24 -1.28
CA ARG A 12 -12.05 -10.80 -2.08
C ARG A 12 -12.81 -11.89 -1.37
N ARG A 13 -12.11 -12.69 -0.62
CA ARG A 13 -12.71 -13.80 0.10
C ARG A 13 -13.58 -13.32 1.25
N MET A 14 -13.23 -12.20 1.79
CA MET A 14 -13.98 -11.63 2.90
C MET A 14 -15.28 -11.00 2.49
N GLY A 15 -15.40 -10.65 1.23
CA GLY A 15 -16.63 -10.15 0.68
C GLY A 15 -16.92 -8.70 1.01
N ALA A 16 -17.04 -8.37 2.25
CA ALA A 16 -17.48 -7.04 2.64
C ALA A 16 -16.33 -6.11 2.99
N ALA A 17 -15.23 -6.65 3.43
CA ALA A 17 -14.18 -5.82 4.01
C ALA A 17 -13.33 -5.09 2.99
N GLY A 18 -13.31 -5.57 1.77
CA GLY A 18 -12.44 -4.98 0.77
C GLY A 18 -10.98 -5.28 1.05
N ASN A 19 -10.14 -4.28 0.83
CA ASN A 19 -8.71 -4.47 0.92
C ASN A 19 -8.24 -4.42 2.37
N LYS A 20 -7.62 -5.51 2.82
CA LYS A 20 -7.12 -5.61 4.19
C LYS A 20 -6.07 -4.55 4.51
N LEU A 21 -5.30 -4.13 3.52
CA LEU A 21 -4.27 -3.14 3.77
C LEU A 21 -4.84 -1.75 4.06
N LEU A 22 -6.11 -1.55 3.78
CA LEU A 22 -6.77 -0.29 4.07
C LEU A 22 -7.47 -0.28 5.43
N LEU A 23 -7.49 -1.40 6.12
CA LEU A 23 -8.11 -1.47 7.44
C LEU A 23 -7.25 -0.72 8.46
N PRO A 24 -7.89 0.04 9.35
CA PRO A 24 -7.13 0.81 10.34
C PRO A 24 -6.57 -0.09 11.44
N VAL A 25 -5.35 0.20 11.83
CA VAL A 25 -4.70 -0.40 12.99
C VAL A 25 -4.09 0.74 13.77
N ALA A 26 -4.50 0.87 15.02
CA ALA A 26 -4.03 1.96 15.88
C ALA A 26 -4.23 3.33 15.21
N GLY A 27 -5.38 3.49 14.53
CA GLY A 27 -5.74 4.76 13.92
C GLY A 27 -5.17 5.03 12.56
N ARG A 28 -4.41 4.09 11.99
CA ARG A 28 -3.81 4.25 10.66
C ARG A 28 -4.03 2.98 9.83
N PRO A 29 -4.23 3.12 8.51
CA PRO A 29 -4.33 1.92 7.67
C PRO A 29 -3.07 1.07 7.75
N VAL A 30 -3.24 -0.24 7.60
CA VAL A 30 -2.10 -1.16 7.62
C VAL A 30 -1.06 -0.75 6.59
N LEU A 31 -1.50 -0.32 5.40
CA LEU A 31 -0.59 0.12 4.35
C LEU A 31 0.30 1.27 4.80
N ALA A 32 -0.25 2.21 5.60
CA ALA A 32 0.54 3.32 6.09
C ALA A 32 1.68 2.84 7.00
N TRP A 33 1.41 1.86 7.85
CA TRP A 33 2.43 1.27 8.70
C TRP A 33 3.49 0.55 7.86
N THR A 34 3.02 -0.18 6.84
CA THR A 34 3.92 -0.91 5.94
C THR A 34 4.84 0.05 5.19
N LEU A 35 4.28 1.14 4.67
CA LEU A 35 5.09 2.13 3.96
C LEU A 35 6.11 2.79 4.90
N GLU A 36 5.69 3.11 6.10
CA GLU A 36 6.61 3.72 7.05
C GLU A 36 7.80 2.80 7.31
N ALA A 37 7.53 1.52 7.53
CA ALA A 37 8.60 0.55 7.76
C ALA A 37 9.51 0.42 6.54
N ALA A 38 8.93 0.40 5.34
CA ALA A 38 9.70 0.29 4.11
C ALA A 38 10.57 1.53 3.91
N LEU A 39 10.03 2.70 4.19
CA LEU A 39 10.77 3.94 4.01
C LEU A 39 11.89 4.12 5.03
N ALA A 40 11.79 3.43 6.14
CA ALA A 40 12.85 3.43 7.14
C ALA A 40 14.04 2.56 6.71
N CYS A 41 13.84 1.72 5.71
CA CYS A 41 14.91 0.82 5.25
C CYS A 41 15.62 1.45 4.05
N SER A 42 16.85 1.88 4.25
CA SER A 42 17.59 2.55 3.19
C SER A 42 17.95 1.62 2.02
N ALA A 43 17.88 0.33 2.22
CA ALA A 43 18.16 -0.63 1.15
C ALA A 43 17.03 -0.70 0.13
N ILE A 44 15.82 -0.29 0.50
CA ILE A 44 14.69 -0.28 -0.41
C ILE A 44 14.70 1.03 -1.17
N ARG A 45 14.94 0.96 -2.49
CA ARG A 45 15.05 2.14 -3.33
C ARG A 45 13.86 2.38 -4.22
N TRP A 46 12.97 1.41 -4.32
CA TRP A 46 11.82 1.50 -5.21
C TRP A 46 10.68 0.69 -4.60
N ILE A 47 9.48 1.24 -4.60
CA ILE A 47 8.31 0.59 -4.04
C ILE A 47 7.23 0.55 -5.11
N GLY A 48 6.65 -0.63 -5.31
CA GLY A 48 5.48 -0.79 -6.16
C GLY A 48 4.33 -1.34 -5.37
N ILE A 49 3.15 -0.79 -5.56
CA ILE A 49 1.94 -1.26 -4.89
C ILE A 49 1.00 -1.78 -5.96
N VAL A 50 0.70 -3.06 -5.90
CA VAL A 50 -0.19 -3.73 -6.86
C VAL A 50 -1.57 -3.80 -6.24
N GLY A 51 -2.57 -3.28 -6.94
CA GLY A 51 -3.93 -3.29 -6.40
C GLY A 51 -4.97 -3.08 -7.47
N GLN A 52 -6.22 -3.09 -7.05
CA GLN A 52 -7.35 -2.91 -7.96
C GLN A 52 -7.67 -1.44 -8.14
N PRO A 53 -8.24 -1.06 -9.30
CA PRO A 53 -8.56 0.36 -9.56
C PRO A 53 -9.42 1.00 -8.47
N VAL A 54 -10.30 0.24 -7.86
CA VAL A 54 -11.18 0.78 -6.82
C VAL A 54 -10.38 1.27 -5.61
N ASP A 55 -9.19 0.75 -5.41
CA ASP A 55 -8.35 1.13 -4.27
C ASP A 55 -7.34 2.22 -4.62
N ALA A 56 -7.29 2.65 -5.88
CA ALA A 56 -6.27 3.60 -6.32
C ALA A 56 -6.31 4.91 -5.54
N GLU A 57 -7.51 5.45 -5.34
CA GLU A 57 -7.65 6.73 -4.68
C GLU A 57 -7.24 6.70 -3.21
N PRO A 58 -7.76 5.76 -2.40
CA PRO A 58 -7.33 5.70 -1.01
C PRO A 58 -5.84 5.37 -0.87
N VAL A 59 -5.31 4.53 -1.74
CA VAL A 59 -3.89 4.22 -1.71
C VAL A 59 -3.06 5.46 -2.04
N ALA A 60 -3.48 6.23 -3.03
CA ALA A 60 -2.77 7.46 -3.39
C ALA A 60 -2.71 8.43 -2.21
N ALA A 61 -3.79 8.54 -1.45
CA ALA A 61 -3.82 9.42 -0.29
C ALA A 61 -2.84 8.93 0.78
N ILE A 62 -2.75 7.62 0.98
CA ILE A 62 -1.83 7.07 1.97
C ILE A 62 -0.38 7.31 1.55
N VAL A 63 -0.09 7.11 0.26
CA VAL A 63 1.26 7.34 -0.25
C VAL A 63 1.65 8.80 -0.11
N ALA A 64 0.73 9.70 -0.43
CA ALA A 64 1.01 11.13 -0.29
C ALA A 64 1.30 11.51 1.15
N ALA A 65 0.54 10.94 2.09
CA ALA A 65 0.73 11.24 3.50
C ALA A 65 2.05 10.67 4.03
N ALA A 66 2.56 9.63 3.41
CA ALA A 66 3.81 9.00 3.85
C ALA A 66 5.04 9.84 3.53
N ARG A 67 4.90 10.81 2.62
CA ARG A 67 6.01 11.69 2.22
C ARG A 67 7.24 10.89 1.81
N ALA A 68 7.03 9.96 0.89
CA ALA A 68 8.10 9.08 0.44
C ALA A 68 9.23 9.86 -0.21
N ASP A 69 10.45 9.52 0.13
CA ASP A 69 11.64 10.13 -0.46
C ASP A 69 12.23 9.29 -1.60
N ARG A 70 11.45 8.32 -2.07
CA ARG A 70 11.85 7.45 -3.17
C ARG A 70 10.62 7.10 -3.98
N PRO A 71 10.80 6.55 -5.20
CA PRO A 71 9.66 6.26 -6.07
C PRO A 71 8.70 5.25 -5.45
N VAL A 72 7.42 5.59 -5.47
CA VAL A 72 6.35 4.68 -5.08
C VAL A 72 5.37 4.65 -6.24
N HIS A 73 5.20 3.49 -6.85
CA HIS A 73 4.39 3.35 -8.05
C HIS A 73 3.14 2.54 -7.78
N TRP A 74 2.05 2.95 -8.41
CA TRP A 74 0.80 2.21 -8.38
C TRP A 74 0.75 1.32 -9.61
N ILE A 75 0.48 0.04 -9.41
CA ILE A 75 0.37 -0.92 -10.49
C ILE A 75 -1.00 -1.58 -10.39
N GLU A 76 -1.80 -1.41 -11.44
CA GLU A 76 -3.11 -2.04 -11.45
C GLU A 76 -2.97 -3.50 -11.83
N GLY A 77 -3.62 -4.36 -11.05
CA GLY A 77 -3.52 -5.77 -11.28
C GLY A 77 -4.52 -6.54 -10.45
N GLY A 78 -4.56 -7.78 -10.69
CA GLY A 78 -5.42 -8.67 -9.97
C GLY A 78 -6.78 -8.81 -10.54
#